data_7a91fc7621683e781832951a2bf0d46d
#
_entry.id   7a91fc7621683e781832951a2bf0d46d
#
_cell.length_a   1.000
_cell.length_b   1.000
_cell.length_c   1.000
_cell.angle_alpha   90.00
_cell.angle_beta   90.00
_cell.angle_gamma   90.00
#
_symmetry.space_group_name_H-M   'P 1'
#
loop_
_entity.id
_entity.type
_entity.pdbx_description
1 polymer ?
#
loop_
_entity_poly.entity_id
_entity_poly.type
_entity_poly.pdbx_seq_one_letter_code
_entity_poly.pdbx_strand_id
1 'polypeptide(L)'
;GKSLTVTAICRILKNLGEEPIPFKGQNMSNNAWVDWDGGEMAYSQALQAFACGINPSAEMNPILLKPQGNSTSEVIHLGKSIGITTAKNYYKDWFIPGWEVIKKSLSSIYKRSPNCRLILEGAGSPVEMNLIHRDLTNLRVAKYLNANCILVTDIERGGVFAQIIGTLELMKPEEKK
;
A
#
# COMPACT_ATOMS: atom_id res chain seq x y z
N GLY A 1 6.76 -10.04 -8.04
CA GLY A 1 6.97 -8.61 -7.91
C GLY A 1 6.85 -8.10 -6.47
N LYS A 2 6.43 -6.85 -6.29
CA LYS A 2 6.45 -6.12 -5.00
C LYS A 2 5.85 -6.90 -3.82
N SER A 3 4.65 -7.46 -3.96
CA SER A 3 3.97 -8.15 -2.84
C SER A 3 4.78 -9.35 -2.33
N LEU A 4 5.36 -10.15 -3.22
CA LEU A 4 6.22 -11.27 -2.82
C LEU A 4 7.48 -10.78 -2.10
N THR A 5 8.12 -9.72 -2.59
CA THR A 5 9.30 -9.11 -1.96
C THR A 5 8.96 -8.61 -0.55
N VAL A 6 7.84 -7.91 -0.39
CA VAL A 6 7.37 -7.44 0.94
C VAL A 6 7.08 -8.61 1.86
N THR A 7 6.41 -9.68 1.37
CA THR A 7 6.14 -10.90 2.15
C THR A 7 7.43 -11.54 2.65
N ALA A 8 8.45 -11.64 1.78
CA ALA A 8 9.75 -12.20 2.13
C ALA A 8 10.47 -11.34 3.18
N ILE A 9 10.49 -10.00 3.01
CA ILE A 9 11.07 -9.07 3.99
C ILE A 9 10.37 -9.19 5.35
N CYS A 10 9.04 -9.24 5.37
CA CYS A 10 8.26 -9.46 6.58
C CYS A 10 8.69 -10.74 7.31
N ARG A 11 8.81 -11.86 6.59
CA ARG A 11 9.23 -13.13 7.19
C ARG A 11 10.67 -13.09 7.70
N ILE A 12 11.59 -12.49 6.95
CA ILE A 12 13.00 -12.35 7.34
C ILE A 12 13.09 -11.53 8.63
N LEU A 13 12.45 -10.38 8.69
CA LEU A 13 12.48 -9.52 9.88
C LEU A 13 11.86 -10.22 11.09
N LYS A 14 10.76 -10.96 10.90
CA LYS A 14 10.18 -11.78 11.97
C LYS A 14 11.15 -12.82 12.49
N ASN A 15 11.87 -13.51 11.61
CA ASN A 15 12.86 -14.51 11.99
C ASN A 15 14.08 -13.91 12.71
N LEU A 16 14.37 -12.64 12.46
CA LEU A 16 15.42 -11.86 13.16
C LEU A 16 14.97 -11.31 14.51
N GLY A 17 13.74 -11.59 14.94
CA GLY A 17 13.19 -11.11 16.22
C GLY A 17 12.62 -9.70 16.18
N GLU A 18 12.50 -9.08 15.00
CA GLU A 18 11.83 -7.79 14.83
C GLU A 18 10.31 -7.92 14.90
N GLU A 19 9.63 -6.79 15.03
CA GLU A 19 8.16 -6.69 15.03
C GLU A 19 7.65 -6.05 13.71
N PRO A 20 7.75 -6.76 12.56
CA PRO A 20 7.28 -6.22 11.30
C PRO A 20 5.77 -6.13 11.24
N ILE A 21 5.24 -5.04 10.70
CA ILE A 21 3.83 -4.85 10.35
C ILE A 21 3.75 -4.44 8.88
N PRO A 22 3.05 -5.19 8.01
CA PRO A 22 2.88 -4.81 6.63
C PRO A 22 1.86 -3.68 6.51
N PHE A 23 2.06 -2.81 5.53
CA PHE A 23 1.14 -1.72 5.27
C PHE A 23 1.06 -1.38 3.78
N LYS A 24 -0.14 -1.18 3.28
CA LYS A 24 -0.37 -0.64 1.95
C LYS A 24 -1.55 0.33 2.00
N GLY A 25 -1.28 1.61 1.82
CA GLY A 25 -2.27 2.68 1.99
C GLY A 25 -3.54 2.47 1.17
N GLN A 26 -3.37 2.08 -0.10
CA GLN A 26 -4.48 1.74 -1.00
C GLN A 26 -4.12 0.52 -1.83
N ASN A 27 -5.05 -0.41 -1.99
CA ASN A 27 -4.94 -1.51 -2.94
C ASN A 27 -6.15 -1.55 -3.88
N MET A 28 -5.97 -2.13 -5.06
CA MET A 28 -7.05 -2.41 -6.00
C MET A 28 -7.06 -3.91 -6.27
N SER A 29 -8.07 -4.61 -5.78
CA SER A 29 -8.16 -6.06 -5.89
C SER A 29 -9.57 -6.55 -5.60
N ASN A 30 -10.01 -7.57 -6.34
CA ASN A 30 -11.22 -8.34 -6.01
C ASN A 30 -10.94 -9.49 -5.04
N ASN A 31 -9.65 -9.82 -4.81
CA ASN A 31 -9.26 -10.83 -3.82
C ASN A 31 -9.18 -10.17 -2.46
N ALA A 32 -10.23 -10.32 -1.67
CA ALA A 32 -10.34 -9.81 -0.33
C ALA A 32 -10.15 -10.92 0.72
N TRP A 33 -9.67 -10.52 1.87
CA TRP A 33 -9.67 -11.28 3.12
C TRP A 33 -10.58 -10.57 4.11
N VAL A 34 -11.29 -11.31 4.92
CA VAL A 34 -12.10 -10.76 6.02
C VAL A 34 -11.34 -10.99 7.31
N ASP A 35 -11.03 -9.93 8.03
CA ASP A 35 -10.36 -10.02 9.33
C ASP A 35 -11.33 -10.46 10.45
N TRP A 36 -10.78 -10.65 11.65
CA TRP A 36 -11.56 -11.16 12.79
C TRP A 36 -12.68 -10.23 13.24
N ASP A 37 -12.58 -8.94 12.92
CA ASP A 37 -13.60 -7.93 13.23
C ASP A 37 -14.62 -7.76 12.09
N GLY A 38 -14.54 -8.62 11.06
CA GLY A 38 -15.42 -8.58 9.88
C GLY A 38 -15.02 -7.52 8.87
N GLY A 39 -13.82 -6.96 8.98
CA GLY A 39 -13.31 -5.95 8.05
C GLY A 39 -12.67 -6.56 6.80
N GLU A 40 -12.98 -6.01 5.63
CA GLU A 40 -12.35 -6.45 4.38
C GLU A 40 -11.02 -5.75 4.15
N MET A 41 -10.01 -6.52 3.75
CA MET A 41 -8.71 -6.04 3.30
C MET A 41 -8.21 -6.86 2.09
N ALA A 42 -7.21 -6.38 1.38
CA ALA A 42 -6.66 -7.14 0.26
C ALA A 42 -5.94 -8.41 0.76
N TYR A 43 -6.18 -9.53 0.08
CA TYR A 43 -5.60 -10.83 0.42
C TYR A 43 -4.07 -10.81 0.48
N SER A 44 -3.41 -10.02 -0.39
CA SER A 44 -1.96 -9.87 -0.37
C SER A 44 -1.42 -9.30 0.95
N GLN A 45 -2.10 -8.34 1.56
CA GLN A 45 -1.70 -7.79 2.85
C GLN A 45 -2.02 -8.75 4.01
N ALA A 46 -3.08 -9.55 3.89
CA ALA A 46 -3.33 -10.64 4.85
C ALA A 46 -2.21 -11.68 4.83
N LEU A 47 -1.73 -12.09 3.65
CA LEU A 47 -0.57 -12.99 3.53
C LEU A 47 0.71 -12.38 4.13
N GLN A 48 0.91 -11.08 3.96
CA GLN A 48 2.04 -10.37 4.56
C GLN A 48 1.94 -10.35 6.09
N ALA A 49 0.74 -10.15 6.64
CA ALA A 49 0.50 -10.22 8.09
C ALA A 49 0.81 -11.62 8.64
N PHE A 50 0.38 -12.68 7.96
CA PHE A 50 0.76 -14.06 8.33
C PHE A 50 2.26 -14.28 8.24
N ALA A 51 2.94 -13.70 7.25
CA ALA A 51 4.41 -13.76 7.16
C ALA A 51 5.09 -13.07 8.36
N CYS A 52 4.49 -12.01 8.89
CA CYS A 52 4.91 -11.34 10.14
C CYS A 52 4.57 -12.14 11.40
N GLY A 53 3.74 -13.19 11.30
CA GLY A 53 3.23 -13.94 12.45
C GLY A 53 2.20 -13.17 13.29
N ILE A 54 1.45 -12.26 12.66
CA ILE A 54 0.39 -11.47 13.30
C ILE A 54 -0.93 -11.66 12.58
N ASN A 55 -2.02 -11.36 13.27
CA ASN A 55 -3.37 -11.42 12.69
C ASN A 55 -3.55 -10.27 11.67
N PRO A 56 -4.11 -10.56 10.48
CA PRO A 56 -4.51 -9.53 9.53
C PRO A 56 -5.52 -8.56 10.15
N SER A 57 -5.38 -7.28 9.81
CA SER A 57 -6.30 -6.22 10.20
C SER A 57 -6.49 -5.24 9.06
N ALA A 58 -7.72 -4.77 8.85
CA ALA A 58 -8.05 -3.79 7.81
C ALA A 58 -7.21 -2.50 7.92
N GLU A 59 -6.65 -2.20 9.08
CA GLU A 59 -5.71 -1.07 9.24
C GLU A 59 -4.42 -1.24 8.45
N MET A 60 -4.01 -2.47 8.13
CA MET A 60 -2.82 -2.73 7.30
C MET A 60 -3.06 -2.43 5.81
N ASN A 61 -4.32 -2.36 5.40
CA ASN A 61 -4.75 -1.93 4.07
C ASN A 61 -6.02 -1.07 4.21
N PRO A 62 -5.87 0.19 4.67
CA PRO A 62 -7.00 1.03 5.05
C PRO A 62 -7.94 1.38 3.91
N ILE A 63 -7.47 1.32 2.66
CA ILE A 63 -8.30 1.54 1.47
C ILE A 63 -8.17 0.36 0.53
N LEU A 64 -9.31 -0.28 0.25
CA LEU A 64 -9.41 -1.31 -0.78
C LEU A 64 -10.44 -0.85 -1.83
N LEU A 65 -10.02 -0.84 -3.07
CA LEU A 65 -10.89 -0.64 -4.23
C LEU A 65 -11.19 -1.99 -4.87
N LYS A 66 -12.46 -2.36 -4.95
CA LYS A 66 -12.90 -3.59 -5.63
C LYS A 66 -13.50 -3.22 -6.99
N PRO A 67 -12.74 -3.41 -8.09
CA PRO A 67 -13.25 -3.13 -9.42
C PRO A 67 -14.54 -3.89 -9.71
N GLN A 68 -15.50 -3.18 -10.26
CA GLN A 68 -16.77 -3.72 -10.75
C GLN A 68 -16.91 -3.41 -12.24
N GLY A 69 -17.97 -3.89 -12.88
CA GLY A 69 -18.27 -3.55 -14.26
C GLY A 69 -18.43 -2.03 -14.47
N ASN A 70 -18.41 -1.59 -15.73
CA ASN A 70 -18.67 -0.20 -16.15
C ASN A 70 -17.73 0.86 -15.56
N SER A 71 -16.43 0.52 -15.39
CA SER A 71 -15.39 1.44 -14.87
C SER A 71 -15.71 1.99 -13.46
N THR A 72 -16.46 1.24 -12.68
CA THR A 72 -16.76 1.55 -11.27
C THR A 72 -15.93 0.68 -10.33
N SER A 73 -15.79 1.13 -9.11
CA SER A 73 -15.21 0.36 -8.01
C SER A 73 -16.01 0.58 -6.74
N GLU A 74 -16.19 -0.47 -5.97
CA GLU A 74 -16.62 -0.35 -4.59
C GLU A 74 -15.43 0.12 -3.76
N VAL A 75 -15.67 1.12 -2.92
CA VAL A 75 -14.66 1.71 -2.04
C VAL A 75 -14.86 1.19 -0.62
N ILE A 76 -13.80 0.58 -0.09
CA ILE A 76 -13.78 0.06 1.27
C ILE A 76 -12.77 0.88 2.07
N HIS A 77 -13.20 1.47 3.18
CA HIS A 77 -12.36 2.17 4.13
C HIS A 77 -12.34 1.42 5.47
N LEU A 78 -11.14 1.11 5.96
CA LEU A 78 -10.94 0.37 7.23
C LEU A 78 -11.89 -0.84 7.33
N GLY A 79 -11.96 -1.60 6.25
CA GLY A 79 -12.72 -2.85 6.18
C GLY A 79 -14.22 -2.71 5.90
N LYS A 80 -14.76 -1.49 5.80
CA LYS A 80 -16.20 -1.26 5.59
C LYS A 80 -16.45 -0.61 4.24
N SER A 81 -17.44 -1.13 3.50
CA SER A 81 -17.91 -0.51 2.27
C SER A 81 -18.52 0.86 2.55
N ILE A 82 -18.10 1.86 1.80
CA ILE A 82 -18.57 3.25 1.92
C ILE A 82 -19.28 3.73 0.66
N GLY A 83 -19.34 2.91 -0.39
CA GLY A 83 -20.08 3.20 -1.61
C GLY A 83 -19.35 2.77 -2.87
N ILE A 84 -19.97 3.07 -4.00
CA ILE A 84 -19.45 2.77 -5.34
C ILE A 84 -19.12 4.08 -6.03
N THR A 85 -18.01 4.12 -6.74
CA THR A 85 -17.54 5.30 -7.45
C THR A 85 -16.90 4.95 -8.79
N THR A 86 -16.80 5.92 -9.69
CA THR A 86 -15.96 5.81 -10.89
C THR A 86 -14.53 6.24 -10.58
N ALA A 87 -13.55 5.79 -11.36
CA ALA A 87 -12.16 6.22 -11.20
C ALA A 87 -11.99 7.75 -11.22
N LYS A 88 -12.78 8.46 -12.06
CA LYS A 88 -12.76 9.92 -12.15
C LYS A 88 -13.26 10.58 -10.85
N ASN A 89 -14.38 10.12 -10.32
CA ASN A 89 -14.99 10.67 -9.11
C ASN A 89 -14.22 10.26 -7.86
N TYR A 90 -13.63 9.05 -7.83
CA TYR A 90 -12.83 8.61 -6.72
C TYR A 90 -11.74 9.61 -6.36
N TYR A 91 -10.96 10.04 -7.34
CA TYR A 91 -9.87 10.98 -7.08
C TYR A 91 -10.35 12.39 -6.74
N LYS A 92 -11.56 12.78 -7.18
CA LYS A 92 -12.16 14.07 -6.84
C LYS A 92 -12.68 14.09 -5.40
N ASP A 93 -13.39 13.04 -5.02
CA ASP A 93 -14.22 13.06 -3.81
C ASP A 93 -13.56 12.32 -2.65
N TRP A 94 -12.69 11.34 -2.95
CA TRP A 94 -12.13 10.42 -1.96
C TRP A 94 -10.62 10.57 -1.70
N PHE A 95 -9.92 11.44 -2.44
CA PHE A 95 -8.48 11.61 -2.25
C PHE A 95 -8.13 12.18 -0.86
N ILE A 96 -8.77 13.31 -0.49
CA ILE A 96 -8.52 13.93 0.83
C ILE A 96 -9.05 13.03 1.96
N PRO A 97 -10.30 12.53 1.93
CA PRO A 97 -10.77 11.57 2.94
C PRO A 97 -9.88 10.31 3.03
N GLY A 98 -9.44 9.78 1.90
CA GLY A 98 -8.54 8.61 1.85
C GLY A 98 -7.21 8.87 2.54
N TRP A 99 -6.62 10.04 2.36
CA TRP A 99 -5.39 10.41 3.06
C TRP A 99 -5.58 10.49 4.58
N GLU A 100 -6.70 11.04 5.04
CA GLU A 100 -7.04 11.06 6.48
C GLU A 100 -7.22 9.64 7.05
N VAL A 101 -7.87 8.76 6.30
CA VAL A 101 -8.02 7.34 6.68
C VAL A 101 -6.66 6.66 6.80
N ILE A 102 -5.74 6.90 5.86
CA ILE A 102 -4.37 6.36 5.92
C ILE A 102 -3.63 6.86 7.16
N LYS A 103 -3.67 8.17 7.44
CA LYS A 103 -3.02 8.74 8.63
C LYS A 103 -3.60 8.19 9.93
N LYS A 104 -4.93 8.07 10.00
CA LYS A 104 -5.61 7.47 11.16
C LYS A 104 -5.16 6.04 11.39
N SER A 105 -5.07 5.25 10.34
CA SER A 105 -4.62 3.86 10.39
C SER A 105 -3.17 3.75 10.89
N LEU A 106 -2.26 4.52 10.32
CA LEU A 106 -0.86 4.57 10.76
C LEU A 106 -0.74 4.98 12.23
N SER A 107 -1.47 6.02 12.64
CA SER A 107 -1.50 6.46 14.04
C SER A 107 -2.00 5.37 14.98
N SER A 108 -3.05 4.63 14.58
CA SER A 108 -3.58 3.51 15.36
C SER A 108 -2.57 2.37 15.50
N ILE A 109 -1.87 2.01 14.40
CA ILE A 109 -0.82 0.99 14.42
C ILE A 109 0.31 1.38 15.37
N TYR A 110 0.86 2.59 15.25
CA TYR A 110 1.95 3.05 16.13
C TYR A 110 1.53 3.18 17.58
N LYS A 111 0.27 3.53 17.85
CA LYS A 111 -0.25 3.61 19.22
C LYS A 111 -0.29 2.24 19.90
N ARG A 112 -0.61 1.17 19.15
CA ARG A 112 -0.64 -0.22 19.68
C ARG A 112 0.75 -0.86 19.70
N SER A 113 1.58 -0.53 18.73
CA SER A 113 2.89 -1.15 18.52
C SER A 113 3.94 -0.06 18.24
N PRO A 114 4.34 0.72 19.25
CA PRO A 114 5.22 1.89 19.05
C PRO A 114 6.61 1.54 18.51
N ASN A 115 7.07 0.32 18.74
CA ASN A 115 8.38 -0.17 18.29
C ASN A 115 8.30 -1.00 17.00
N CYS A 116 7.14 -1.09 16.37
CA CYS A 116 6.98 -1.90 15.16
C CYS A 116 7.83 -1.35 14.01
N ARG A 117 8.25 -2.25 13.14
CA ARG A 117 8.88 -1.92 11.86
C ARG A 117 7.85 -2.02 10.74
N LEU A 118 7.37 -0.87 10.27
CA LEU A 118 6.45 -0.84 9.14
C LEU A 118 7.16 -1.23 7.85
N ILE A 119 6.57 -2.18 7.12
CA ILE A 119 7.00 -2.60 5.79
C ILE A 119 5.93 -2.18 4.79
N LEU A 120 6.25 -1.15 4.03
CA LEU A 120 5.30 -0.50 3.13
C LEU A 120 5.34 -1.12 1.73
N GLU A 121 4.19 -1.41 1.15
CA GLU A 121 4.07 -1.79 -0.25
C GLU A 121 3.49 -0.64 -1.06
N GLY A 122 4.19 -0.23 -2.11
CA GLY A 122 3.68 0.72 -3.09
C GLY A 122 2.75 0.06 -4.12
N ALA A 123 2.03 0.88 -4.88
CA ALA A 123 1.18 0.45 -5.98
C ALA A 123 1.65 1.06 -7.30
N GLY A 124 1.62 0.29 -8.39
CA GLY A 124 2.06 0.74 -9.71
C GLY A 124 3.53 1.17 -9.71
N SER A 125 3.81 2.28 -10.36
CA SER A 125 5.10 2.97 -10.37
C SER A 125 5.05 4.20 -9.47
N PRO A 126 6.16 4.59 -8.81
CA PRO A 126 6.21 5.83 -8.03
C PRO A 126 6.15 7.08 -8.92
N VAL A 127 6.36 6.93 -10.22
CA VAL A 127 6.41 8.03 -11.20
C VAL A 127 5.31 7.96 -12.26
N GLU A 128 4.12 7.52 -11.88
CA GLU A 128 2.92 7.63 -12.70
C GLU A 128 2.54 9.10 -12.85
N MET A 129 3.06 9.78 -13.89
CA MET A 129 2.97 11.24 -14.08
C MET A 129 1.53 11.76 -14.07
N ASN A 130 0.58 10.97 -14.58
CA ASN A 130 -0.85 11.29 -14.57
C ASN A 130 -1.51 11.12 -13.19
N LEU A 131 -0.85 10.44 -12.25
CA LEU A 131 -1.38 10.13 -10.91
C LEU A 131 -0.52 10.70 -9.77
N ILE A 132 0.60 11.34 -10.07
CA ILE A 132 1.57 11.79 -9.04
C ILE A 132 0.94 12.69 -7.96
N HIS A 133 -0.03 13.53 -8.33
CA HIS A 133 -0.74 14.39 -7.39
C HIS A 133 -1.80 13.65 -6.56
N ARG A 134 -2.07 12.40 -6.90
CA ARG A 134 -3.12 11.54 -6.32
C ARG A 134 -2.55 10.29 -5.68
N ASP A 135 -1.25 10.29 -5.41
CA ASP A 135 -0.56 9.18 -4.77
C ASP A 135 -1.00 9.01 -3.32
N LEU A 136 -1.51 7.83 -2.99
CA LEU A 136 -1.91 7.40 -1.64
C LEU A 136 -1.10 6.19 -1.14
N THR A 137 -0.09 5.74 -1.91
CA THR A 137 0.57 4.46 -1.63
C THR A 137 2.08 4.48 -1.77
N ASN A 138 2.64 5.40 -2.55
CA ASN A 138 4.07 5.41 -2.87
C ASN A 138 4.80 6.52 -2.09
N LEU A 139 5.32 7.51 -2.82
CA LEU A 139 6.21 8.54 -2.26
C LEU A 139 5.53 9.44 -1.23
N ARG A 140 4.22 9.66 -1.31
CA ARG A 140 3.49 10.43 -0.28
C ARG A 140 3.54 9.76 1.08
N VAL A 141 3.27 8.45 1.13
CA VAL A 141 3.32 7.68 2.39
C VAL A 141 4.76 7.55 2.88
N ALA A 142 5.71 7.26 1.96
CA ALA A 142 7.12 7.17 2.29
C ALA A 142 7.64 8.48 2.90
N LYS A 143 7.31 9.62 2.30
CA LYS A 143 7.69 10.95 2.77
C LYS A 143 7.06 11.28 4.14
N TYR A 144 5.79 10.95 4.32
CA TYR A 144 5.09 11.16 5.59
C TYR A 144 5.74 10.40 6.75
N LEU A 145 6.27 9.20 6.48
CA LEU A 145 6.92 8.34 7.48
C LEU A 145 8.44 8.47 7.51
N ASN A 146 9.03 9.31 6.66
CA ASN A 146 10.48 9.38 6.45
C ASN A 146 11.09 7.99 6.19
N ALA A 147 10.45 7.20 5.33
CA ALA A 147 10.80 5.81 5.07
C ALA A 147 11.87 5.69 3.98
N ASN A 148 12.79 4.74 4.15
CA ASN A 148 13.69 4.33 3.07
C ASN A 148 12.90 3.61 1.98
N CYS A 149 13.21 3.89 0.71
CA CYS A 149 12.53 3.30 -0.43
C CYS A 149 13.43 2.30 -1.15
N ILE A 150 12.85 1.15 -1.50
CA ILE A 150 13.49 0.12 -2.34
C ILE A 150 12.72 0.03 -3.64
N LEU A 151 13.40 0.29 -4.76
CA LEU A 151 12.82 0.11 -6.08
C LEU A 151 12.89 -1.37 -6.48
N VAL A 152 11.73 -1.96 -6.70
CA VAL A 152 11.61 -3.36 -7.16
C VAL A 152 11.26 -3.36 -8.64
N THR A 153 12.10 -3.97 -9.45
CA THR A 153 11.95 -4.09 -10.90
C THR A 153 11.92 -5.54 -11.34
N ASP A 154 11.48 -5.79 -12.58
CA ASP A 154 11.37 -7.13 -13.15
C ASP A 154 12.42 -7.29 -14.26
N ILE A 155 13.32 -8.26 -14.07
CA ILE A 155 14.37 -8.57 -15.03
C ILE A 155 13.90 -9.51 -16.16
N GLU A 156 12.89 -10.33 -15.90
CA GLU A 156 12.40 -11.36 -16.82
C GLU A 156 11.88 -10.80 -18.15
N ARG A 157 11.25 -9.63 -18.09
CA ARG A 157 10.62 -8.99 -19.25
C ARG A 157 11.57 -8.16 -20.11
N GLY A 158 12.83 -8.02 -19.70
CA GLY A 158 13.78 -7.12 -20.34
C GLY A 158 13.51 -5.64 -20.03
N GLY A 159 14.45 -4.78 -20.43
CA GLY A 159 14.33 -3.33 -20.26
C GLY A 159 14.48 -2.83 -18.82
N VAL A 160 15.00 -3.63 -17.90
CA VAL A 160 15.12 -3.28 -16.47
C VAL A 160 15.93 -2.01 -16.25
N PHE A 161 17.03 -1.81 -16.99
CA PHE A 161 17.85 -0.60 -16.87
C PHE A 161 17.09 0.65 -17.30
N ALA A 162 16.31 0.55 -18.40
CA ALA A 162 15.46 1.66 -18.85
C ALA A 162 14.39 2.00 -17.80
N GLN A 163 13.79 0.99 -17.14
CA GLN A 163 12.83 1.19 -16.07
C GLN A 163 13.47 1.88 -14.86
N ILE A 164 14.67 1.46 -14.45
CA ILE A 164 15.39 2.07 -13.32
C ILE A 164 15.76 3.53 -13.66
N ILE A 165 16.44 3.74 -14.78
CA ILE A 165 16.89 5.08 -15.19
C ILE A 165 15.69 6.00 -15.39
N GLY A 166 14.67 5.57 -16.13
CA GLY A 166 13.45 6.36 -16.36
C GLY A 166 12.71 6.70 -15.06
N THR A 167 12.64 5.76 -14.12
CA THR A 167 12.04 6.04 -12.81
C THR A 167 12.83 7.12 -12.07
N LEU A 168 14.16 6.98 -12.00
CA LEU A 168 15.01 7.94 -11.32
C LEU A 168 14.98 9.32 -12.00
N GLU A 169 14.96 9.38 -13.33
CA GLU A 169 14.89 10.66 -14.07
C GLU A 169 13.59 11.41 -13.84
N LEU A 170 12.47 10.69 -13.71
CA LEU A 170 11.15 11.27 -13.46
C LEU A 170 10.89 11.63 -11.99
N MET A 171 11.68 11.10 -11.06
CA MET A 171 11.59 11.47 -9.64
C MET A 171 12.17 12.87 -9.41
N LYS A 172 11.60 13.58 -8.44
CA LYS A 172 12.13 14.87 -8.00
C LYS A 172 13.46 14.70 -7.26
N PRO A 173 14.34 15.71 -7.28
CA PRO A 173 15.65 15.61 -6.61
C PRO A 173 15.56 15.23 -5.11
N GLU A 174 14.55 15.73 -4.41
CA GLU A 174 14.31 15.42 -3.01
C GLU A 174 13.79 14.00 -2.76
N GLU A 175 13.33 13.30 -3.79
CA GLU A 175 12.82 11.92 -3.74
C GLU A 175 13.90 10.89 -4.09
N LYS A 176 15.06 11.35 -4.59
CA LYS A 176 16.22 10.52 -4.96
C LYS A 176 17.23 10.35 -3.83
N LYS A 177 17.02 11.00 -2.69
CA LYS A 177 17.89 10.96 -1.52
C LYS A 177 17.41 9.86 -0.58
#